data_7a655762702ade8fc31c62073547e8d4
#
_entry.id   7a655762702ade8fc31c62073547e8d4
#
_cell.length_a   1.000
_cell.length_b   1.000
_cell.length_c   1.000
_cell.angle_alpha   90.00
_cell.angle_beta   90.00
_cell.angle_gamma   90.00
#
_symmetry.space_group_name_H-M   'P 1'
#
loop_
_entity.id
_entity.type
_entity.pdbx_description
1 polymer ?
#
loop_
_entity_poly.entity_id
_entity_poly.type
_entity_poly.pdbx_seq_one_letter_code
_entity_poly.pdbx_strand_id
1 'polypeptide(L)'
;MKRRLTLLGLSLMLSALMAFAQRPMDDQNERNVRIVRGPDIVNVTDDSATINWTTSSSGANHVRYRVAGSNDQWQSAYHQGGGTNHSVQLTGLQRGRTYEWQILTRDGDLRTSGQFQTARRDYRDGDRDRDGYRDHDRRDHDGDRDRGYEAHDYGNRVALYRASNRRGNLHLYTTNSDEQNTRGFHAEGTTGFILTSQRRGTVPLYRMRSPNGDMMLALDQNEVAQMQGYGYRDDGILGYVAGTQIPGTQPFFRLVNRDGSLHFFTTSDGERRQFLRNGWQELGPAGYIWMQQ
;
A
#
# COMPACT_ATOMS: atom_id res chain seq x y z
N MET A 1 83.30 8.28 -0.58
CA MET A 1 82.04 8.80 -1.13
C MET A 1 81.03 7.67 -1.15
N LYS A 2 80.12 7.61 -0.17
CA LYS A 2 79.11 6.53 -0.07
C LYS A 2 77.74 7.18 -0.44
N ARG A 3 77.20 6.81 -1.59
CA ARG A 3 75.86 7.20 -1.99
C ARG A 3 74.81 6.32 -1.29
N ARG A 4 73.93 6.93 -0.51
CA ARG A 4 72.79 6.27 0.11
C ARG A 4 71.66 6.21 -0.93
N LEU A 5 71.23 4.99 -1.28
CA LEU A 5 70.04 4.73 -2.05
C LEU A 5 68.87 4.71 -1.08
N THR A 6 67.96 5.65 -1.26
CA THR A 6 66.69 5.68 -0.54
C THR A 6 65.69 4.85 -1.33
N LEU A 7 65.27 3.69 -0.80
CA LEU A 7 64.17 2.93 -1.33
C LEU A 7 62.86 3.61 -0.90
N LEU A 8 62.13 4.16 -1.86
CA LEU A 8 60.70 4.51 -1.70
C LEU A 8 59.92 3.19 -1.71
N GLY A 9 59.40 2.81 -0.56
CA GLY A 9 58.43 1.74 -0.47
C GLY A 9 57.07 2.18 -1.04
N LEU A 10 56.71 1.66 -2.20
CA LEU A 10 55.39 1.77 -2.79
C LEU A 10 54.49 0.75 -2.07
N SER A 11 53.76 1.25 -1.05
CA SER A 11 52.70 0.47 -0.41
C SER A 11 51.51 0.39 -1.35
N LEU A 12 51.38 -0.69 -2.10
CA LEU A 12 50.15 -1.05 -2.80
C LEU A 12 49.12 -1.44 -1.73
N MET A 13 48.25 -0.52 -1.36
CA MET A 13 46.99 -0.85 -0.71
C MET A 13 46.13 -1.60 -1.70
N LEU A 14 46.16 -2.90 -1.65
CA LEU A 14 45.20 -3.79 -2.29
C LEU A 14 43.90 -3.67 -1.51
N SER A 15 43.07 -2.66 -1.86
CA SER A 15 41.71 -2.61 -1.45
C SER A 15 40.98 -3.82 -2.06
N ALA A 16 40.93 -4.90 -1.28
CA ALA A 16 40.04 -6.00 -1.57
C ALA A 16 38.58 -5.41 -1.56
N LEU A 17 38.11 -5.04 -2.75
CA LEU A 17 36.69 -4.88 -3.01
C LEU A 17 36.08 -6.27 -2.79
N MET A 18 35.67 -6.56 -1.57
CA MET A 18 34.68 -7.60 -1.32
C MET A 18 33.39 -7.14 -2.00
N ALA A 19 33.32 -7.36 -3.29
CA ALA A 19 32.05 -7.51 -3.96
C ALA A 19 31.39 -8.70 -3.27
N PHE A 20 30.54 -8.45 -2.30
CA PHE A 20 29.49 -9.37 -1.96
C PHE A 20 28.67 -9.52 -3.24
N ALA A 21 29.05 -10.49 -4.04
CA ALA A 21 28.17 -11.08 -5.00
C ALA A 21 26.96 -11.55 -4.16
N GLN A 22 25.93 -10.71 -4.08
CA GLN A 22 24.60 -11.18 -3.75
C GLN A 22 24.34 -12.31 -4.73
N ARG A 23 24.41 -13.52 -4.23
CA ARG A 23 24.06 -14.70 -4.99
C ARG A 23 22.65 -14.47 -5.49
N PRO A 24 22.36 -14.62 -6.77
CA PRO A 24 21.02 -14.63 -7.29
C PRO A 24 20.37 -15.96 -6.90
N MET A 25 20.10 -16.15 -5.60
CA MET A 25 19.36 -17.33 -5.14
C MET A 25 17.85 -17.18 -5.38
N ASP A 26 17.39 -15.98 -5.69
CA ASP A 26 15.97 -15.72 -5.95
C ASP A 26 15.59 -15.87 -7.44
N ASP A 27 16.48 -15.60 -8.37
CA ASP A 27 16.18 -15.59 -9.80
C ASP A 27 15.74 -16.95 -10.36
N GLN A 28 16.32 -18.04 -9.84
CA GLN A 28 15.95 -19.39 -10.30
C GLN A 28 14.58 -19.83 -9.76
N ASN A 29 14.20 -19.30 -8.59
CA ASN A 29 12.93 -19.65 -7.95
C ASN A 29 11.75 -18.91 -8.59
N GLU A 30 11.93 -17.67 -9.02
CA GLU A 30 10.89 -16.89 -9.70
C GLU A 30 10.54 -17.44 -11.11
N ARG A 31 11.50 -17.97 -11.84
CA ARG A 31 11.26 -18.57 -13.16
C ARG A 31 10.35 -19.79 -13.12
N ASN A 32 10.34 -20.51 -12.00
CA ASN A 32 9.54 -21.73 -11.80
C ASN A 32 8.26 -21.49 -11.00
N VAL A 33 7.97 -20.25 -10.60
CA VAL A 33 6.73 -19.92 -9.88
C VAL A 33 5.51 -20.23 -10.74
N ARG A 34 4.60 -21.04 -10.20
CA ARG A 34 3.32 -21.39 -10.84
C ARG A 34 2.17 -20.94 -9.97
N ILE A 35 1.08 -20.55 -10.59
CA ILE A 35 -0.19 -20.35 -9.89
C ILE A 35 -0.72 -21.75 -9.55
N VAL A 36 -0.94 -22.01 -8.25
CA VAL A 36 -1.45 -23.31 -7.75
C VAL A 36 -2.91 -23.21 -7.31
N ARG A 37 -3.40 -22.01 -7.03
CA ARG A 37 -4.81 -21.72 -6.71
C ARG A 37 -5.20 -20.32 -7.19
N GLY A 38 -6.44 -20.16 -7.62
CA GLY A 38 -6.94 -18.92 -8.20
C GLY A 38 -6.42 -18.71 -9.65
N PRO A 39 -6.37 -17.47 -10.14
CA PRO A 39 -6.79 -16.22 -9.51
C PRO A 39 -8.31 -16.11 -9.30
N ASP A 40 -8.72 -15.70 -8.12
CA ASP A 40 -10.11 -15.41 -7.79
C ASP A 40 -10.31 -13.89 -7.79
N ILE A 41 -11.31 -13.41 -8.52
CA ILE A 41 -11.69 -12.00 -8.52
C ILE A 41 -12.84 -11.83 -7.54
N VAL A 42 -12.60 -11.08 -6.48
CA VAL A 42 -13.56 -10.87 -5.40
C VAL A 42 -13.77 -9.39 -5.11
N ASN A 43 -14.78 -9.06 -4.32
CA ASN A 43 -15.07 -7.69 -3.89
C ASN A 43 -15.14 -6.69 -5.06
N VAL A 44 -15.75 -7.11 -6.17
CA VAL A 44 -15.91 -6.25 -7.35
C VAL A 44 -16.98 -5.21 -7.06
N THR A 45 -16.56 -3.96 -7.05
CA THR A 45 -17.44 -2.79 -6.94
C THR A 45 -17.48 -2.04 -8.28
N ASP A 46 -18.06 -0.87 -8.28
CA ASP A 46 -18.07 0.00 -9.47
C ASP A 46 -16.72 0.73 -9.70
N ASP A 47 -15.80 0.70 -8.73
CA ASP A 47 -14.49 1.38 -8.80
C ASP A 47 -13.31 0.57 -8.25
N SER A 48 -13.55 -0.66 -7.79
CA SER A 48 -12.51 -1.51 -7.24
C SER A 48 -12.76 -3.00 -7.49
N ALA A 49 -11.70 -3.80 -7.38
CA ALA A 49 -11.75 -5.26 -7.39
C ALA A 49 -10.53 -5.79 -6.62
N THR A 50 -10.63 -7.01 -6.08
CA THR A 50 -9.51 -7.68 -5.44
C THR A 50 -9.18 -8.96 -6.23
N ILE A 51 -7.91 -9.19 -6.52
CA ILE A 51 -7.41 -10.39 -7.16
C ILE A 51 -6.62 -11.18 -6.13
N ASN A 52 -7.08 -12.41 -5.84
CA ASN A 52 -6.44 -13.33 -4.90
C ASN A 52 -5.88 -14.54 -5.64
N TRP A 53 -4.65 -14.96 -5.33
CA TRP A 53 -4.08 -16.19 -5.89
C TRP A 53 -3.03 -16.80 -4.95
N THR A 54 -2.70 -18.07 -5.18
CA THR A 54 -1.63 -18.76 -4.46
C THR A 54 -0.60 -19.27 -5.45
N THR A 55 0.67 -19.14 -5.12
CA THR A 55 1.80 -19.59 -5.93
C THR A 55 2.51 -20.80 -5.30
N SER A 56 3.27 -21.54 -6.11
CA SER A 56 4.05 -22.72 -5.67
C SER A 56 5.25 -22.33 -4.79
N SER A 57 5.73 -21.11 -4.90
CA SER A 57 6.83 -20.52 -4.12
C SER A 57 6.64 -19.01 -4.09
N SER A 58 7.44 -18.29 -3.29
CA SER A 58 7.42 -16.83 -3.28
C SER A 58 7.72 -16.27 -4.68
N GLY A 59 7.04 -15.18 -5.06
CA GLY A 59 7.16 -14.53 -6.38
C GLY A 59 5.81 -14.36 -7.09
N ALA A 60 5.83 -13.83 -8.32
CA ALA A 60 4.64 -13.50 -9.12
C ALA A 60 3.62 -12.66 -8.33
N ASN A 61 4.10 -11.59 -7.70
CA ASN A 61 3.34 -10.66 -6.86
C ASN A 61 2.95 -9.36 -7.57
N HIS A 62 3.18 -9.26 -8.88
CA HIS A 62 2.90 -8.09 -9.69
C HIS A 62 1.64 -8.31 -10.54
N VAL A 63 0.68 -7.42 -10.40
CA VAL A 63 -0.51 -7.34 -11.27
C VAL A 63 -0.40 -6.09 -12.13
N ARG A 64 -0.55 -6.23 -13.44
CA ARG A 64 -0.82 -5.08 -14.30
C ARG A 64 -2.23 -5.18 -14.89
N TYR A 65 -2.87 -4.04 -15.08
CA TYR A 65 -4.26 -3.97 -15.54
C TYR A 65 -4.53 -2.71 -16.35
N ARG A 66 -5.55 -2.76 -17.21
CA ARG A 66 -6.07 -1.62 -17.97
C ARG A 66 -7.49 -1.90 -18.42
N VAL A 67 -8.18 -0.90 -18.98
CA VAL A 67 -9.47 -1.11 -19.65
C VAL A 67 -9.27 -2.05 -20.84
N ALA A 68 -10.05 -3.11 -20.92
CA ALA A 68 -9.94 -4.12 -21.96
C ALA A 68 -10.21 -3.52 -23.35
N GLY A 69 -9.33 -3.83 -24.30
CA GLY A 69 -9.40 -3.31 -25.66
C GLY A 69 -9.02 -1.82 -25.82
N SER A 70 -8.56 -1.15 -24.75
CA SER A 70 -8.03 0.20 -24.88
C SER A 70 -6.54 0.19 -25.26
N ASN A 71 -6.06 1.33 -25.77
CA ASN A 71 -4.63 1.58 -25.97
C ASN A 71 -3.99 2.26 -24.75
N ASP A 72 -4.69 2.28 -23.60
CA ASP A 72 -4.19 2.87 -22.37
C ASP A 72 -2.92 2.15 -21.91
N GLN A 73 -2.04 2.89 -21.24
CA GLN A 73 -0.89 2.29 -20.59
C GLN A 73 -1.34 1.35 -19.47
N TRP A 74 -0.60 0.25 -19.30
CA TRP A 74 -0.82 -0.67 -18.20
C TRP A 74 -0.54 0.04 -16.87
N GLN A 75 -1.52 -0.03 -15.98
CA GLN A 75 -1.33 0.32 -14.57
C GLN A 75 -0.77 -0.89 -13.83
N SER A 76 -0.02 -0.65 -12.76
CA SER A 76 0.62 -1.69 -11.96
C SER A 76 0.17 -1.64 -10.52
N ALA A 77 -0.09 -2.81 -9.95
CA ALA A 77 -0.34 -3.00 -8.54
C ALA A 77 0.44 -4.23 -8.05
N TYR A 78 0.85 -4.21 -6.79
CA TYR A 78 1.73 -5.24 -6.24
C TYR A 78 1.15 -5.81 -4.96
N HIS A 79 1.29 -7.12 -4.78
CA HIS A 79 1.15 -7.69 -3.45
C HIS A 79 2.34 -7.23 -2.59
N GLN A 80 2.05 -6.63 -1.45
CA GLN A 80 3.07 -6.19 -0.49
C GLN A 80 3.39 -7.37 0.44
N GLY A 81 4.62 -7.85 0.39
CA GLY A 81 5.09 -8.94 1.23
C GLY A 81 5.61 -10.14 0.45
N GLY A 82 6.31 -11.02 1.15
CA GLY A 82 6.77 -12.32 0.65
C GLY A 82 5.76 -13.41 0.97
N GLY A 83 5.90 -14.57 0.34
CA GLY A 83 5.05 -15.73 0.60
C GLY A 83 4.37 -16.24 -0.67
N THR A 84 3.47 -17.20 -0.48
CA THR A 84 2.78 -17.89 -1.57
C THR A 84 1.32 -17.46 -1.75
N ASN A 85 0.72 -16.80 -0.76
CA ASN A 85 -0.63 -16.27 -0.85
C ASN A 85 -0.56 -14.80 -1.21
N HIS A 86 -1.27 -14.43 -2.26
CA HIS A 86 -1.25 -13.08 -2.79
C HIS A 86 -2.66 -12.50 -2.82
N SER A 87 -2.77 -11.21 -2.51
CA SER A 87 -3.98 -10.42 -2.64
C SER A 87 -3.60 -9.03 -3.14
N VAL A 88 -4.20 -8.60 -4.23
CA VAL A 88 -3.99 -7.26 -4.79
C VAL A 88 -5.33 -6.60 -4.99
N GLN A 89 -5.52 -5.46 -4.34
CA GLN A 89 -6.68 -4.62 -4.55
C GLN A 89 -6.39 -3.61 -5.67
N LEU A 90 -7.25 -3.59 -6.67
CA LEU A 90 -7.28 -2.60 -7.73
C LEU A 90 -8.32 -1.54 -7.37
N THR A 91 -7.94 -0.28 -7.40
CA THR A 91 -8.82 0.85 -7.02
C THR A 91 -8.80 1.94 -8.10
N GLY A 92 -9.74 2.88 -8.03
CA GLY A 92 -9.84 3.95 -9.02
C GLY A 92 -10.31 3.46 -10.39
N LEU A 93 -10.97 2.32 -10.43
CA LEU A 93 -11.51 1.75 -11.66
C LEU A 93 -12.74 2.53 -12.14
N GLN A 94 -12.95 2.54 -13.45
CA GLN A 94 -14.12 3.14 -14.05
C GLN A 94 -15.32 2.20 -13.96
N ARG A 95 -16.47 2.74 -13.61
CA ARG A 95 -17.74 2.02 -13.48
C ARG A 95 -18.19 1.34 -14.78
N GLY A 96 -18.67 0.11 -14.64
CA GLY A 96 -19.25 -0.64 -15.75
C GLY A 96 -18.28 -0.96 -16.88
N ARG A 97 -16.98 -0.84 -16.63
CA ARG A 97 -15.93 -1.16 -17.59
C ARG A 97 -15.40 -2.57 -17.39
N THR A 98 -15.03 -3.21 -18.49
CA THR A 98 -14.26 -4.45 -18.46
C THR A 98 -12.78 -4.09 -18.38
N TYR A 99 -12.09 -4.73 -17.44
CA TYR A 99 -10.65 -4.62 -17.27
C TYR A 99 -9.99 -5.93 -17.65
N GLU A 100 -8.87 -5.85 -18.36
CA GLU A 100 -7.94 -6.96 -18.54
C GLU A 100 -6.80 -6.82 -17.54
N TRP A 101 -6.34 -7.94 -17.01
CA TRP A 101 -5.28 -7.99 -16.01
C TRP A 101 -4.32 -9.14 -16.31
N GLN A 102 -3.10 -9.01 -15.79
CA GLN A 102 -2.04 -10.00 -15.92
C GLN A 102 -1.29 -10.11 -14.59
N ILE A 103 -0.98 -11.34 -14.16
CA ILE A 103 -0.07 -11.60 -13.05
C ILE A 103 1.30 -11.94 -13.63
N LEU A 104 2.32 -11.24 -13.14
CA LEU A 104 3.68 -11.28 -13.64
C LEU A 104 4.65 -11.61 -12.51
N THR A 105 5.78 -12.22 -12.87
CA THR A 105 6.95 -12.26 -12.00
C THR A 105 7.58 -10.88 -11.90
N ARG A 106 8.57 -10.75 -11.03
CA ARG A 106 9.38 -9.54 -10.90
C ARG A 106 10.07 -9.15 -12.21
N ASP A 107 10.53 -10.14 -12.97
CA ASP A 107 11.20 -9.95 -14.26
C ASP A 107 10.22 -9.69 -15.43
N GLY A 108 8.92 -9.67 -15.13
CA GLY A 108 7.88 -9.37 -16.10
C GLY A 108 7.32 -10.59 -16.85
N ASP A 109 7.73 -11.80 -16.49
CA ASP A 109 7.19 -13.02 -17.10
C ASP A 109 5.73 -13.23 -16.73
N LEU A 110 4.89 -13.40 -17.74
CA LEU A 110 3.47 -13.66 -17.56
C LEU A 110 3.23 -15.04 -16.93
N ARG A 111 2.44 -15.08 -15.86
CA ARG A 111 2.00 -16.33 -15.22
C ARG A 111 0.57 -16.67 -15.55
N THR A 112 -0.30 -15.67 -15.58
CA THR A 112 -1.71 -15.83 -15.96
C THR A 112 -2.33 -14.48 -16.27
N SER A 113 -3.49 -14.51 -16.93
CA SER A 113 -4.24 -13.30 -17.26
C SER A 113 -5.73 -13.57 -17.24
N GLY A 114 -6.54 -12.53 -17.23
CA GLY A 114 -7.98 -12.63 -17.31
C GLY A 114 -8.64 -11.26 -17.43
N GLN A 115 -9.94 -11.28 -17.26
CA GLN A 115 -10.76 -10.08 -17.31
C GLN A 115 -11.80 -10.11 -16.19
N PHE A 116 -12.25 -8.93 -15.77
CA PHE A 116 -13.43 -8.74 -14.94
C PHE A 116 -14.15 -7.46 -15.35
N GLN A 117 -15.41 -7.34 -14.98
CA GLN A 117 -16.19 -6.12 -15.20
C GLN A 117 -16.55 -5.50 -13.86
N THR A 118 -16.29 -4.19 -13.71
CA THR A 118 -16.76 -3.41 -12.57
C THR A 118 -18.28 -3.29 -12.58
N ALA A 119 -18.87 -3.18 -11.39
CA ALA A 119 -20.31 -3.10 -11.23
C ALA A 119 -20.90 -1.88 -11.98
N ARG A 120 -22.11 -2.05 -12.53
CA ARG A 120 -22.96 -0.95 -13.00
C ARG A 120 -23.87 -0.55 -11.83
N ARG A 121 -24.08 0.73 -11.62
CA ARG A 121 -25.12 1.14 -10.69
C ARG A 121 -26.46 0.83 -11.33
N ASP A 122 -27.13 -0.22 -10.86
CA ASP A 122 -28.54 -0.38 -11.16
C ASP A 122 -29.30 0.73 -10.44
N TYR A 123 -29.80 1.68 -11.19
CA TYR A 123 -30.84 2.59 -10.73
C TYR A 123 -32.14 1.76 -10.59
N ARG A 124 -32.23 0.95 -9.55
CA ARG A 124 -33.42 0.31 -9.04
C ARG A 124 -33.47 0.50 -7.55
N ASP A 125 -33.76 1.70 -7.16
CA ASP A 125 -34.58 1.88 -5.97
C ASP A 125 -35.68 2.88 -6.34
N GLY A 126 -36.87 2.30 -6.35
CA GLY A 126 -38.10 3.04 -6.65
C GLY A 126 -38.45 3.91 -5.50
N ASP A 127 -38.46 5.19 -5.73
CA ASP A 127 -39.46 6.05 -5.14
C ASP A 127 -40.56 6.22 -6.17
N ARG A 128 -41.57 5.33 -6.06
CA ARG A 128 -42.88 5.58 -6.51
C ARG A 128 -43.59 6.34 -5.40
N ASP A 129 -43.36 7.61 -5.32
CA ASP A 129 -44.32 8.49 -4.70
C ASP A 129 -44.90 9.42 -5.77
N ARG A 130 -46.19 9.15 -6.00
CA ARG A 130 -47.11 9.99 -6.71
C ARG A 130 -47.09 11.37 -6.07
N ASP A 131 -46.89 12.38 -6.88
CA ASP A 131 -47.92 13.39 -7.00
C ASP A 131 -47.55 14.32 -8.16
N GLY A 132 -48.54 14.51 -9.03
CA GLY A 132 -48.38 15.30 -10.21
C GLY A 132 -48.39 16.78 -9.90
N TYR A 133 -47.58 17.50 -10.61
CA TYR A 133 -47.92 18.83 -11.11
C TYR A 133 -47.18 19.05 -12.44
N ARG A 134 -47.99 19.35 -13.46
CA ARG A 134 -47.54 19.89 -14.73
C ARG A 134 -47.10 21.34 -14.50
N ASP A 135 -45.97 21.75 -15.05
CA ASP A 135 -46.00 22.91 -15.91
C ASP A 135 -44.74 23.04 -16.78
N HIS A 136 -44.96 23.61 -17.95
CA HIS A 136 -44.03 23.86 -19.02
C HIS A 136 -43.06 24.99 -18.63
N ASP A 137 -41.76 24.87 -19.00
CA ASP A 137 -41.11 25.87 -19.83
C ASP A 137 -39.76 25.38 -20.36
N ARG A 138 -39.64 25.45 -21.68
CA ARG A 138 -38.39 25.27 -22.44
C ARG A 138 -37.51 26.50 -22.22
N ARG A 139 -36.27 26.30 -21.83
CA ARG A 139 -35.17 27.18 -22.28
C ARG A 139 -33.87 26.35 -22.37
N ASP A 140 -33.42 26.26 -23.60
CA ASP A 140 -32.09 25.81 -23.99
C ASP A 140 -31.04 26.63 -23.26
N HIS A 141 -30.15 25.96 -22.53
CA HIS A 141 -28.83 26.49 -22.22
C HIS A 141 -27.81 25.37 -22.38
N ASP A 142 -27.16 25.40 -23.53
CA ASP A 142 -25.81 24.83 -23.68
C ASP A 142 -24.91 25.46 -22.62
N GLY A 143 -24.43 24.65 -21.72
CA GLY A 143 -23.49 25.00 -20.70
C GLY A 143 -22.68 23.78 -20.41
N ASP A 144 -21.47 23.77 -20.93
CA ASP A 144 -20.35 22.92 -20.55
C ASP A 144 -20.37 22.73 -19.02
N ARG A 145 -20.95 21.61 -18.55
CA ARG A 145 -20.85 21.24 -17.15
C ARG A 145 -19.58 20.44 -16.99
N ASP A 146 -18.53 21.17 -16.73
CA ASP A 146 -17.41 20.74 -15.92
C ASP A 146 -17.98 19.81 -14.82
N ARG A 147 -17.81 18.49 -15.02
CA ARG A 147 -18.23 17.50 -14.03
C ARG A 147 -17.21 17.59 -12.90
N GLY A 148 -17.46 18.58 -12.05
CA GLY A 148 -16.76 18.72 -10.80
C GLY A 148 -16.72 17.37 -10.11
N TYR A 149 -15.53 16.97 -9.70
CA TYR A 149 -15.32 15.90 -8.72
C TYR A 149 -16.31 16.14 -7.59
N GLU A 150 -17.36 15.32 -7.49
CA GLU A 150 -18.21 15.31 -6.31
C GLU A 150 -17.23 15.09 -5.13
N ALA A 151 -17.16 16.10 -4.28
CA ALA A 151 -16.43 16.00 -3.03
C ALA A 151 -17.09 14.85 -2.25
N HIS A 152 -16.52 13.66 -2.33
CA HIS A 152 -16.98 12.55 -1.53
C HIS A 152 -16.85 12.99 -0.07
N ASP A 153 -18.00 13.08 0.61
CA ASP A 153 -18.04 13.23 2.05
C ASP A 153 -17.43 11.96 2.65
N TYR A 154 -16.11 12.01 2.90
CA TYR A 154 -15.39 10.92 3.53
C TYR A 154 -15.72 10.77 5.02
N GLY A 155 -16.76 11.43 5.52
CA GLY A 155 -17.29 11.23 6.87
C GLY A 155 -16.31 11.64 7.99
N ASN A 156 -16.59 11.16 9.18
CA ASN A 156 -15.82 11.51 10.37
C ASN A 156 -14.38 10.96 10.31
N ARG A 157 -13.43 11.86 10.40
CA ARG A 157 -12.01 11.56 10.51
C ARG A 157 -11.56 11.65 11.96
N VAL A 158 -10.66 10.78 12.34
CA VAL A 158 -9.98 10.81 13.64
C VAL A 158 -8.49 10.97 13.44
N ALA A 159 -7.84 11.64 14.38
CA ALA A 159 -6.40 11.76 14.34
C ALA A 159 -5.72 10.39 14.52
N LEU A 160 -4.71 10.14 13.71
CA LEU A 160 -3.76 9.04 13.89
C LEU A 160 -2.52 9.61 14.57
N TYR A 161 -2.35 9.26 15.84
CA TYR A 161 -1.23 9.69 16.65
C TYR A 161 -0.04 8.76 16.51
N ARG A 162 1.15 9.31 16.65
CA ARG A 162 2.40 8.57 16.78
C ARG A 162 3.07 8.89 18.12
N ALA A 163 3.65 7.87 18.72
CA ALA A 163 4.53 8.00 19.88
C ALA A 163 5.73 7.08 19.69
N SER A 164 6.87 7.42 20.30
CA SER A 164 8.07 6.57 20.27
C SER A 164 8.53 6.21 21.67
N ASN A 165 9.21 5.06 21.78
CA ASN A 165 9.87 4.71 23.03
C ASN A 165 11.09 5.61 23.29
N ARG A 166 11.66 5.58 24.51
CA ARG A 166 12.82 6.41 24.88
C ARG A 166 14.04 6.24 23.98
N ARG A 167 14.18 5.10 23.32
CA ARG A 167 15.29 4.82 22.40
C ARG A 167 15.00 5.29 20.99
N GLY A 168 13.75 5.68 20.68
CA GLY A 168 13.31 6.12 19.35
C GLY A 168 13.32 5.00 18.30
N ASN A 169 13.33 3.73 18.71
CA ASN A 169 13.36 2.61 17.78
C ASN A 169 12.05 1.83 17.70
N LEU A 170 11.13 2.01 18.64
CA LEU A 170 9.78 1.46 18.61
C LEU A 170 8.77 2.59 18.50
N HIS A 171 7.80 2.46 17.62
CA HIS A 171 6.76 3.45 17.40
C HIS A 171 5.38 2.85 17.66
N LEU A 172 4.54 3.62 18.29
CA LEU A 172 3.13 3.32 18.55
C LEU A 172 2.28 4.17 17.59
N TYR A 173 1.30 3.55 16.96
CA TYR A 173 0.29 4.22 16.14
C TYR A 173 -1.08 3.95 16.72
N THR A 174 -1.85 5.00 16.99
CA THR A 174 -3.13 4.88 17.68
C THR A 174 -4.08 6.02 17.32
N THR A 175 -5.37 5.77 17.40
CA THR A 175 -6.42 6.81 17.35
C THR A 175 -6.87 7.28 18.74
N ASN A 176 -6.37 6.65 19.78
CA ASN A 176 -6.65 7.04 21.18
C ASN A 176 -5.55 7.97 21.69
N SER A 177 -5.91 9.25 21.98
CA SER A 177 -4.99 10.25 22.51
C SER A 177 -4.32 9.85 23.83
N ASP A 178 -4.99 9.04 24.67
CA ASP A 178 -4.44 8.62 25.95
C ASP A 178 -3.35 7.53 25.77
N GLU A 179 -3.49 6.70 24.73
CA GLU A 179 -2.54 5.61 24.47
C GLU A 179 -1.15 6.15 24.07
N GLN A 180 -1.05 7.34 23.45
CA GLN A 180 0.25 7.94 23.07
C GLN A 180 1.12 8.28 24.29
N ASN A 181 0.52 8.41 25.49
CA ASN A 181 1.21 8.67 26.74
C ASN A 181 1.44 7.39 27.58
N THR A 182 1.35 6.23 26.96
CA THR A 182 1.60 4.94 27.62
C THR A 182 3.01 4.92 28.22
N ARG A 183 3.15 4.30 29.40
CA ARG A 183 4.43 4.22 30.11
C ARG A 183 5.55 3.70 29.19
N GLY A 184 6.59 4.51 29.06
CA GLY A 184 7.76 4.18 28.22
C GLY A 184 7.72 4.74 26.81
N PHE A 185 6.61 5.38 26.43
CA PHE A 185 6.47 6.10 25.17
C PHE A 185 6.36 7.62 25.39
N HIS A 186 6.73 8.38 24.37
CA HIS A 186 6.62 9.83 24.30
C HIS A 186 5.81 10.18 23.06
N ALA A 187 4.79 11.01 23.23
CA ALA A 187 3.97 11.50 22.12
C ALA A 187 4.83 12.29 21.11
N GLU A 188 4.69 11.96 19.83
CA GLU A 188 5.29 12.69 18.71
C GLU A 188 4.25 13.52 17.96
N GLY A 189 2.97 13.37 18.31
CA GLY A 189 1.87 14.14 17.76
C GLY A 189 1.06 13.40 16.70
N THR A 190 0.30 14.17 15.91
CA THR A 190 -0.58 13.65 14.86
C THR A 190 0.20 13.44 13.59
N THR A 191 0.15 12.20 13.06
CA THR A 191 0.73 11.85 11.76
C THR A 191 -0.18 12.27 10.60
N GLY A 192 -1.49 12.26 10.82
CA GLY A 192 -2.55 12.60 9.88
C GLY A 192 -3.90 12.13 10.40
N PHE A 193 -4.87 11.99 9.51
CA PHE A 193 -6.23 11.60 9.86
C PHE A 193 -6.68 10.41 9.05
N ILE A 194 -7.45 9.51 9.66
CA ILE A 194 -8.04 8.32 9.06
C ILE A 194 -9.54 8.28 9.33
N LEU A 195 -10.30 7.51 8.56
CA LEU A 195 -11.74 7.41 8.74
C LEU A 195 -12.08 6.41 9.86
N THR A 196 -13.17 6.68 10.57
CA THR A 196 -13.71 5.77 11.60
C THR A 196 -14.54 4.62 11.01
N SER A 197 -14.98 4.76 9.75
CA SER A 197 -15.77 3.74 9.06
C SER A 197 -15.34 3.64 7.61
N GLN A 198 -15.50 2.44 7.05
CA GLN A 198 -15.17 2.18 5.66
C GLN A 198 -16.03 3.02 4.73
N ARG A 199 -15.40 3.58 3.72
CA ARG A 199 -16.02 4.31 2.62
C ARG A 199 -15.51 3.73 1.31
N ARG A 200 -16.21 4.08 0.24
CA ARG A 200 -15.77 3.72 -1.11
C ARG A 200 -14.34 4.20 -1.37
N GLY A 201 -13.51 3.35 -1.95
CA GLY A 201 -12.10 3.67 -2.24
C GLY A 201 -11.18 3.66 -1.01
N THR A 202 -11.68 3.20 0.16
CA THR A 202 -10.87 3.07 1.36
C THR A 202 -10.62 1.62 1.74
N VAL A 203 -9.49 1.38 2.37
CA VAL A 203 -9.05 0.07 2.86
C VAL A 203 -8.84 0.13 4.37
N PRO A 204 -9.05 -0.98 5.09
CA PRO A 204 -8.79 -1.04 6.53
C PRO A 204 -7.30 -0.88 6.82
N LEU A 205 -6.99 -0.27 7.95
CA LEU A 205 -5.65 -0.18 8.53
C LEU A 205 -5.62 -1.00 9.81
N TYR A 206 -5.07 -2.23 9.73
CA TYR A 206 -4.94 -3.14 10.88
C TYR A 206 -3.70 -2.80 11.68
N ARG A 207 -3.80 -2.90 13.00
CA ARG A 207 -2.68 -2.76 13.92
C ARG A 207 -2.18 -4.12 14.38
N MET A 208 -0.93 -4.42 14.05
CA MET A 208 -0.25 -5.66 14.43
C MET A 208 0.88 -5.35 15.40
N ARG A 209 1.03 -6.16 16.44
CA ARG A 209 2.08 -5.98 17.46
C ARG A 209 2.92 -7.23 17.61
N SER A 210 4.23 -7.07 17.45
CA SER A 210 5.19 -8.17 17.66
C SER A 210 5.49 -8.42 19.16
N PRO A 211 6.04 -9.57 19.51
CA PRO A 211 6.47 -9.86 20.88
C PRO A 211 7.54 -8.90 21.42
N ASN A 212 8.39 -8.33 20.56
CA ASN A 212 9.42 -7.35 20.93
C ASN A 212 8.89 -5.91 21.03
N GLY A 213 7.58 -5.70 20.78
CA GLY A 213 6.91 -4.41 20.88
C GLY A 213 6.92 -3.57 19.60
N ASP A 214 7.44 -4.09 18.49
CA ASP A 214 7.30 -3.44 17.18
C ASP A 214 5.84 -3.40 16.75
N MET A 215 5.46 -2.35 16.08
CA MET A 215 4.11 -2.16 15.57
C MET A 215 4.13 -2.04 14.05
N MET A 216 3.44 -2.97 13.41
CA MET A 216 3.24 -3.02 11.97
C MET A 216 1.78 -2.69 11.66
N LEU A 217 1.56 -1.94 10.58
CA LEU A 217 0.23 -1.59 10.07
C LEU A 217 0.00 -2.32 8.75
N ALA A 218 -1.01 -3.20 8.74
CA ALA A 218 -1.39 -3.99 7.57
C ALA A 218 -2.64 -3.42 6.90
N LEU A 219 -2.79 -3.68 5.60
CA LEU A 219 -3.91 -3.14 4.80
C LEU A 219 -4.95 -4.20 4.44
N ASP A 220 -4.63 -5.48 4.60
CA ASP A 220 -5.54 -6.57 4.28
C ASP A 220 -5.34 -7.78 5.20
N GLN A 221 -6.31 -8.70 5.16
CA GLN A 221 -6.34 -9.90 6.00
C GLN A 221 -5.22 -10.90 5.67
N ASN A 222 -4.70 -10.92 4.44
CA ASN A 222 -3.61 -11.82 4.09
C ASN A 222 -2.30 -11.34 4.72
N GLU A 223 -2.07 -10.03 4.71
CA GLU A 223 -0.95 -9.43 5.40
C GLU A 223 -1.05 -9.66 6.92
N VAL A 224 -2.25 -9.50 7.51
CA VAL A 224 -2.52 -9.85 8.92
C VAL A 224 -2.17 -11.31 9.20
N ALA A 225 -2.66 -12.25 8.40
CA ALA A 225 -2.38 -13.68 8.57
C ALA A 225 -0.88 -14.01 8.43
N GLN A 226 -0.19 -13.36 7.49
CA GLN A 226 1.25 -13.50 7.33
C GLN A 226 2.01 -13.02 8.57
N MET A 227 1.66 -11.84 9.09
CA MET A 227 2.30 -11.27 10.27
C MET A 227 2.01 -12.10 11.52
N GLN A 228 0.81 -12.70 11.65
CA GLN A 228 0.51 -13.67 12.69
C GLN A 228 1.44 -14.90 12.61
N GLY A 229 1.76 -15.37 11.40
CA GLY A 229 2.76 -16.42 11.17
C GLY A 229 4.17 -16.06 11.68
N TYR A 230 4.52 -14.79 11.72
CA TYR A 230 5.74 -14.26 12.34
C TYR A 230 5.59 -13.92 13.84
N GLY A 231 4.47 -14.30 14.47
CA GLY A 231 4.23 -14.09 15.88
C GLY A 231 3.65 -12.72 16.24
N TYR A 232 3.22 -11.92 15.27
CA TYR A 232 2.50 -10.69 15.55
C TYR A 232 1.09 -10.99 16.02
N ARG A 233 0.60 -10.21 16.97
CA ARG A 233 -0.78 -10.24 17.41
C ARG A 233 -1.57 -9.17 16.68
N ASP A 234 -2.77 -9.50 16.22
CA ASP A 234 -3.74 -8.55 15.68
C ASP A 234 -4.41 -7.79 16.82
N ASP A 235 -4.21 -6.48 16.87
CA ASP A 235 -4.86 -5.56 17.81
C ASP A 235 -6.14 -4.92 17.19
N GLY A 236 -6.54 -5.35 15.99
CA GLY A 236 -7.75 -4.90 15.28
C GLY A 236 -7.54 -3.74 14.31
N ILE A 237 -8.66 -3.23 13.80
CA ILE A 237 -8.68 -2.14 12.82
C ILE A 237 -8.59 -0.79 13.55
N LEU A 238 -7.57 0.00 13.24
CA LEU A 238 -7.44 1.38 13.72
C LEU A 238 -8.46 2.32 13.06
N GLY A 239 -8.74 2.08 11.79
CA GLY A 239 -9.61 2.88 10.96
C GLY A 239 -9.40 2.56 9.48
N TYR A 240 -9.71 3.51 8.61
CA TYR A 240 -9.67 3.29 7.17
C TYR A 240 -8.88 4.41 6.48
N VAL A 241 -8.05 4.04 5.54
CA VAL A 241 -7.22 4.94 4.74
C VAL A 241 -7.66 4.91 3.28
N ALA A 242 -7.38 5.93 2.50
CA ALA A 242 -7.63 5.86 1.07
C ALA A 242 -6.66 4.85 0.42
N GLY A 243 -7.19 3.99 -0.45
CA GLY A 243 -6.39 2.98 -1.15
C GLY A 243 -5.52 3.58 -2.26
N THR A 244 -5.89 4.76 -2.77
CA THR A 244 -5.15 5.55 -3.75
C THR A 244 -5.05 6.99 -3.30
N GLN A 245 -4.14 7.75 -3.90
CA GLN A 245 -4.04 9.17 -3.62
C GLN A 245 -5.26 9.91 -4.17
N ILE A 246 -5.94 10.63 -3.28
CA ILE A 246 -7.08 11.49 -3.59
C ILE A 246 -6.84 12.89 -3.02
N PRO A 247 -7.59 13.92 -3.45
CA PRO A 247 -7.43 15.28 -2.93
C PRO A 247 -7.47 15.34 -1.40
N GLY A 248 -6.53 16.06 -0.81
CA GLY A 248 -6.40 16.21 0.66
C GLY A 248 -5.66 15.08 1.35
N THR A 249 -5.20 14.05 0.63
CA THR A 249 -4.41 12.96 1.20
C THR A 249 -2.94 13.01 0.80
N GLN A 250 -2.10 12.39 1.62
CA GLN A 250 -0.67 12.16 1.35
C GLN A 250 -0.31 10.70 1.55
N PRO A 251 0.74 10.19 0.86
CA PRO A 251 1.23 8.84 1.08
C PRO A 251 1.61 8.63 2.54
N PHE A 252 1.16 7.54 3.13
CA PHE A 252 1.60 7.08 4.44
C PHE A 252 2.70 6.06 4.21
N PHE A 253 3.94 6.54 4.09
CA PHE A 253 5.11 5.71 3.78
C PHE A 253 5.34 4.66 4.84
N ARG A 254 5.63 3.43 4.40
CA ARG A 254 5.97 2.30 5.24
C ARG A 254 7.42 1.92 5.00
N LEU A 255 8.22 1.91 6.07
CA LEU A 255 9.62 1.53 6.04
C LEU A 255 9.86 0.39 7.02
N VAL A 256 10.84 -0.44 6.71
CA VAL A 256 11.30 -1.55 7.54
C VAL A 256 12.81 -1.50 7.67
N ASN A 257 13.33 -1.85 8.84
CA ASN A 257 14.77 -1.95 9.03
C ASN A 257 15.35 -3.15 8.26
N ARG A 258 16.68 -3.22 8.16
CA ARG A 258 17.38 -4.18 7.32
C ARG A 258 17.07 -5.65 7.65
N ASP A 259 16.79 -5.99 8.90
CA ASP A 259 16.49 -7.36 9.33
C ASP A 259 14.98 -7.67 9.39
N GLY A 260 14.13 -6.72 9.02
CA GLY A 260 12.69 -6.91 8.98
C GLY A 260 11.98 -6.87 10.34
N SER A 261 12.68 -6.55 11.41
CA SER A 261 12.17 -6.66 12.77
C SER A 261 11.47 -5.40 13.30
N LEU A 262 11.68 -4.25 12.64
CA LEU A 262 11.16 -2.95 13.06
C LEU A 262 10.51 -2.22 11.88
N HIS A 263 9.33 -1.66 12.13
CA HIS A 263 8.57 -0.90 11.16
C HIS A 263 8.46 0.57 11.56
N PHE A 264 8.42 1.44 10.55
CA PHE A 264 8.22 2.87 10.73
C PHE A 264 7.26 3.41 9.66
N PHE A 265 6.31 4.23 10.10
CA PHE A 265 5.31 4.83 9.21
C PHE A 265 5.32 6.34 9.36
N THR A 266 5.27 7.04 8.24
CA THR A 266 5.30 8.51 8.25
C THR A 266 4.66 9.10 6.99
N THR A 267 4.14 10.32 7.10
CA THR A 267 3.78 11.17 5.96
C THR A 267 4.90 12.14 5.58
N SER A 268 5.95 12.24 6.42
CA SER A 268 7.08 13.13 6.20
C SER A 268 8.09 12.54 5.22
N ASP A 269 8.21 13.13 4.03
CA ASP A 269 9.25 12.75 3.07
C ASP A 269 10.67 13.02 3.61
N GLY A 270 10.82 13.98 4.52
CA GLY A 270 12.08 14.24 5.24
C GLY A 270 12.51 13.06 6.11
N GLU A 271 11.61 12.54 6.97
CA GLU A 271 11.85 11.35 7.79
C GLU A 271 12.08 10.12 6.89
N ARG A 272 11.23 9.92 5.88
CA ARG A 272 11.38 8.85 4.90
C ARG A 272 12.81 8.81 4.34
N ARG A 273 13.32 9.94 3.80
CA ARG A 273 14.68 10.03 3.27
C ARG A 273 15.76 9.78 4.32
N GLN A 274 15.54 10.22 5.57
CA GLN A 274 16.47 9.97 6.66
C GLN A 274 16.58 8.47 6.96
N PHE A 275 15.47 7.76 7.08
CA PHE A 275 15.44 6.32 7.32
C PHE A 275 16.09 5.55 6.17
N LEU A 276 15.82 5.91 4.90
CA LEU A 276 16.47 5.30 3.73
C LEU A 276 17.99 5.48 3.76
N ARG A 277 18.51 6.68 4.10
CA ARG A 277 19.95 6.90 4.26
C ARG A 277 20.57 6.04 5.36
N ASN A 278 19.79 5.68 6.37
CA ASN A 278 20.22 4.82 7.48
C ASN A 278 20.05 3.31 7.16
N GLY A 279 19.77 2.97 5.91
CA GLY A 279 19.70 1.59 5.44
C GLY A 279 18.38 0.89 5.66
N TRP A 280 17.33 1.62 6.00
CA TRP A 280 15.96 1.10 5.98
C TRP A 280 15.48 0.92 4.54
N GLN A 281 14.50 0.05 4.36
CA GLN A 281 13.87 -0.23 3.08
C GLN A 281 12.44 0.29 3.09
N GLU A 282 11.98 0.82 1.96
CA GLU A 282 10.60 1.22 1.77
C GLU A 282 9.80 0.07 1.18
N LEU A 283 8.65 -0.23 1.79
CA LEU A 283 7.73 -1.27 1.35
C LEU A 283 6.53 -0.71 0.56
N GLY A 284 6.59 0.59 0.20
CA GLY A 284 5.48 1.30 -0.40
C GLY A 284 4.55 1.95 0.64
N PRO A 285 3.51 2.66 0.22
CA PRO A 285 2.62 3.34 1.14
C PRO A 285 1.67 2.34 1.84
N ALA A 286 1.45 2.56 3.13
CA ALA A 286 0.35 1.96 3.88
C ALA A 286 -0.94 2.77 3.65
N GLY A 287 -1.32 2.92 2.37
CA GLY A 287 -2.43 3.77 1.94
C GLY A 287 -2.10 5.27 1.95
N TYR A 288 -3.15 6.08 1.87
CA TYR A 288 -3.06 7.53 1.85
C TYR A 288 -3.96 8.10 2.94
N ILE A 289 -3.42 8.99 3.77
CA ILE A 289 -4.13 9.56 4.91
C ILE A 289 -4.36 11.06 4.72
N TRP A 290 -5.42 11.58 5.30
CA TRP A 290 -5.77 12.99 5.21
C TRP A 290 -4.87 13.81 6.11
N MET A 291 -4.55 15.02 5.68
CA MET A 291 -3.71 15.94 6.45
C MET A 291 -4.53 16.95 7.26
N GLN A 292 -5.85 16.94 7.08
CA GLN A 292 -6.81 17.78 7.79
C GLN A 292 -7.99 16.92 8.27
N GLN A 293 -8.54 17.30 9.40
CA GLN A 293 -9.72 16.69 10.00
C GLN A 293 -10.99 17.00 9.21
#